data_7eec6cbac4fe31277168e38cf17a6546
#
_entry.id   7eec6cbac4fe31277168e38cf17a6546
#
_cell.length_a   1.000
_cell.length_b   1.000
_cell.length_c   1.000
_cell.angle_alpha   90.00
_cell.angle_beta   90.00
_cell.angle_gamma   90.00
#
_symmetry.space_group_name_H-M   'P 1'
#
loop_
_entity.id
_entity.type
_entity.pdbx_description
1 polymer ?
#
loop_
_entity_poly.entity_id
_entity_poly.type
_entity_poly.pdbx_seq_one_letter_code
_entity_poly.pdbx_strand_id
1 'polypeptide(L)'
;GASREKQALMRKFGESIGMAFQIQDDILDYTRTARTGKPSNNDLREHKVTLPLLTVLESVGEERRRELQARLARCHEEDESVEYLQHIVENEGGMEKAARVMQEYLARAMSVLSEYEPSEYRDALANLCVYVGERDR
;
A
#
# COMPACT_ATOMS: atom_id res chain seq x y z
N GLY A 1 22.43 8.54 -25.57
CA GLY A 1 21.44 7.98 -24.69
C GLY A 1 22.03 7.36 -23.44
N ALA A 2 21.16 7.02 -22.51
CA ALA A 2 21.59 6.39 -21.28
C ALA A 2 22.08 4.95 -21.56
N SER A 3 23.09 4.50 -20.81
CA SER A 3 23.56 3.12 -20.90
C SER A 3 22.45 2.14 -20.48
N ARG A 4 22.63 0.87 -20.81
CA ARG A 4 21.68 -0.18 -20.39
C ARG A 4 21.59 -0.27 -18.87
N GLU A 5 22.71 -0.05 -18.18
CA GLU A 5 22.75 -0.05 -16.71
C GLU A 5 21.89 1.07 -16.13
N LYS A 6 22.02 2.29 -16.70
CA LYS A 6 21.22 3.43 -16.26
C LYS A 6 19.73 3.25 -16.57
N GLN A 7 19.42 2.64 -17.71
CA GLN A 7 18.03 2.33 -18.07
C GLN A 7 17.44 1.31 -17.08
N ALA A 8 18.21 0.29 -16.70
CA ALA A 8 17.80 -0.71 -15.73
C ALA A 8 17.58 -0.09 -14.34
N LEU A 9 18.44 0.85 -13.92
CA LEU A 9 18.29 1.57 -12.66
C LEU A 9 17.02 2.43 -12.66
N MET A 10 16.75 3.14 -13.76
CA MET A 10 15.52 3.94 -13.86
C MET A 10 14.27 3.08 -13.85
N ARG A 11 14.31 1.92 -14.47
CA ARG A 11 13.19 0.97 -14.41
C ARG A 11 12.96 0.51 -12.99
N LYS A 12 14.03 0.15 -12.28
CA LYS A 12 13.93 -0.27 -10.88
C LYS A 12 13.37 0.84 -10.00
N PHE A 13 13.80 2.09 -10.22
CA PHE A 13 13.25 3.25 -9.53
C PHE A 13 11.74 3.37 -9.77
N GLY A 14 11.33 3.36 -11.04
CA GLY A 14 9.92 3.50 -11.42
C GLY A 14 9.05 2.41 -10.85
N GLU A 15 9.50 1.15 -10.88
CA GLU A 15 8.78 0.03 -10.31
C GLU A 15 8.63 0.17 -8.80
N SER A 16 9.71 0.55 -8.12
CA SER A 16 9.71 0.70 -6.66
C SER A 16 8.78 1.82 -6.20
N ILE A 17 8.86 2.99 -6.83
CA ILE A 17 8.00 4.11 -6.45
C ILE A 17 6.54 3.86 -6.83
N GLY A 18 6.30 3.16 -7.95
CA GLY A 18 4.96 2.76 -8.36
C GLY A 18 4.30 1.82 -7.36
N MET A 19 5.07 0.85 -6.85
CA MET A 19 4.57 -0.04 -5.79
C MET A 19 4.27 0.72 -4.51
N ALA A 20 5.16 1.64 -4.12
CA ALA A 20 4.93 2.46 -2.92
C ALA A 20 3.66 3.32 -3.08
N PHE A 21 3.47 3.91 -4.24
CA PHE A 21 2.29 4.72 -4.54
C PHE A 21 1.00 3.89 -4.44
N GLN A 22 1.02 2.69 -5.02
CA GLN A 22 -0.14 1.79 -4.98
C GLN A 22 -0.47 1.37 -3.54
N ILE A 23 0.54 1.04 -2.75
CA ILE A 23 0.33 0.65 -1.35
C ILE A 23 -0.24 1.83 -0.56
N GLN A 24 0.26 3.04 -0.81
CA GLN A 24 -0.25 4.23 -0.14
C GLN A 24 -1.71 4.48 -0.46
N ASP A 25 -2.13 4.30 -1.71
CA ASP A 25 -3.54 4.40 -2.09
C ASP A 25 -4.39 3.37 -1.35
N ASP A 26 -3.88 2.13 -1.22
CA ASP A 26 -4.58 1.07 -0.51
C ASP A 26 -4.76 1.42 0.98
N ILE A 27 -3.72 1.98 1.60
CA ILE A 27 -3.78 2.44 3.00
C ILE A 27 -4.78 3.59 3.14
N LEU A 28 -4.76 4.55 2.22
CA LEU A 28 -5.65 5.70 2.25
C LEU A 28 -7.12 5.31 2.14
N ASP A 29 -7.43 4.27 1.39
CA ASP A 29 -8.81 3.78 1.28
C ASP A 29 -9.36 3.38 2.66
N TYR A 30 -8.57 2.65 3.46
CA TYR A 30 -8.93 2.31 4.83
C TYR A 30 -8.98 3.53 5.74
N THR A 31 -8.04 4.44 5.61
CA THR A 31 -7.96 5.65 6.43
C THR A 31 -9.17 6.57 6.20
N ARG A 32 -9.58 6.74 4.95
CA ARG A 32 -10.76 7.56 4.60
C ARG A 32 -12.02 6.99 5.22
N THR A 33 -12.20 5.68 5.17
CA THR A 33 -13.34 4.99 5.77
C THR A 33 -13.37 5.25 7.28
N ALA A 34 -12.24 5.14 7.96
CA ALA A 34 -12.14 5.39 9.38
C ALA A 34 -12.49 6.83 9.76
N ARG A 35 -12.04 7.81 8.95
CA ARG A 35 -12.29 9.24 9.23
C ARG A 35 -13.74 9.66 8.99
N THR A 36 -14.36 9.14 7.95
CA THR A 36 -15.72 9.57 7.55
C THR A 36 -16.82 8.81 8.28
N GLY A 37 -16.48 7.67 8.87
CA GLY A 37 -17.48 6.79 9.47
C GLY A 37 -18.44 6.17 8.45
N LYS A 38 -18.23 6.42 7.17
CA LYS A 38 -19.05 5.87 6.09
C LYS A 38 -18.33 4.67 5.48
N PRO A 39 -19.03 3.57 5.21
CA PRO A 39 -18.42 2.42 4.55
C PRO A 39 -18.15 2.74 3.08
N SER A 40 -17.03 3.40 2.81
CA SER A 40 -16.61 3.81 1.47
C SER A 40 -15.48 2.92 0.92
N ASN A 41 -15.19 1.81 1.58
CA ASN A 41 -14.09 0.91 1.24
C ASN A 41 -14.44 0.09 -0.01
N ASN A 42 -14.31 0.71 -1.18
CA ASN A 42 -14.71 0.11 -2.46
C ASN A 42 -13.96 -1.16 -2.78
N ASP A 43 -12.69 -1.27 -2.39
CA ASP A 43 -11.90 -2.47 -2.65
C ASP A 43 -12.51 -3.68 -1.96
N LEU A 44 -12.94 -3.54 -0.71
CA LEU A 44 -13.61 -4.63 0.00
C LEU A 44 -14.95 -5.00 -0.65
N ARG A 45 -15.71 -4.01 -1.10
CA ARG A 45 -16.99 -4.26 -1.77
C ARG A 45 -16.82 -4.99 -3.09
N GLU A 46 -15.70 -4.77 -3.76
CA GLU A 46 -15.36 -5.44 -5.01
C GLU A 46 -14.59 -6.76 -4.79
N HIS A 47 -14.50 -7.23 -3.55
CA HIS A 47 -13.79 -8.44 -3.15
C HIS A 47 -12.28 -8.37 -3.41
N LYS A 48 -11.72 -7.18 -3.49
CA LYS A 48 -10.28 -7.01 -3.70
C LYS A 48 -9.54 -7.13 -2.37
N VAL A 49 -8.48 -7.92 -2.39
CA VAL A 49 -7.57 -8.03 -1.26
C VAL A 49 -6.39 -7.10 -1.54
N THR A 50 -6.33 -5.98 -0.80
CA THR A 50 -5.19 -5.08 -0.87
C THR A 50 -4.24 -5.36 0.28
N LEU A 51 -3.07 -4.75 0.27
CA LEU A 51 -1.99 -5.13 1.19
C LEU A 51 -2.39 -5.07 2.68
N PRO A 52 -3.12 -4.05 3.18
CA PRO A 52 -3.50 -4.05 4.59
C PRO A 52 -4.26 -5.30 5.03
N LEU A 53 -5.22 -5.76 4.23
CA LEU A 53 -5.95 -6.99 4.53
C LEU A 53 -5.07 -8.22 4.31
N LEU A 54 -4.27 -8.24 3.25
CA LEU A 54 -3.40 -9.36 2.95
C LEU A 54 -2.43 -9.65 4.11
N THR A 55 -1.85 -8.61 4.72
CA THR A 55 -0.94 -8.79 5.85
C THR A 55 -1.63 -9.47 7.03
N VAL A 56 -2.91 -9.16 7.26
CA VAL A 56 -3.70 -9.81 8.30
C VAL A 56 -3.97 -11.27 7.93
N LEU A 57 -4.39 -11.52 6.69
CA LEU A 57 -4.68 -12.88 6.22
C LEU A 57 -3.46 -13.80 6.33
N GLU A 58 -2.28 -13.27 6.06
CA GLU A 58 -1.03 -14.03 6.15
C GLU A 58 -0.60 -14.31 7.59
N SER A 59 -1.03 -13.48 8.54
CA SER A 59 -0.61 -13.58 9.94
C SER A 59 -1.53 -14.44 10.81
N VAL A 60 -2.72 -14.79 10.33
CA VAL A 60 -3.69 -15.57 11.11
C VAL A 60 -3.68 -17.04 10.72
N GLY A 61 -4.25 -17.90 11.59
CA GLY A 61 -4.39 -19.31 11.30
C GLY A 61 -5.40 -19.58 10.18
N GLU A 62 -5.36 -20.80 9.65
CA GLU A 62 -6.17 -21.17 8.49
C GLU A 62 -7.67 -21.05 8.74
N GLU A 63 -8.14 -21.44 9.93
CA GLU A 63 -9.55 -21.34 10.27
C GLU A 63 -10.04 -19.90 10.25
N ARG A 64 -9.29 -19.01 10.87
CA ARG A 64 -9.64 -17.59 10.90
C ARG A 64 -9.52 -16.95 9.51
N ARG A 65 -8.53 -17.38 8.73
CA ARG A 65 -8.39 -16.91 7.35
C ARG A 65 -9.64 -17.23 6.54
N ARG A 66 -10.18 -18.43 6.68
CA ARG A 66 -11.41 -18.83 6.00
C ARG A 66 -12.60 -17.98 6.43
N GLU A 67 -12.71 -17.66 7.72
CA GLU A 67 -13.77 -16.78 8.22
C GLU A 67 -13.67 -15.39 7.59
N LEU A 68 -12.46 -14.82 7.54
CA LEU A 68 -12.24 -13.51 6.96
C LEU A 68 -12.53 -13.51 5.45
N GLN A 69 -12.14 -14.56 4.75
CA GLN A 69 -12.43 -14.72 3.32
C GLN A 69 -13.93 -14.85 3.07
N ALA A 70 -14.65 -15.55 3.93
CA ALA A 70 -16.11 -15.67 3.84
C ALA A 70 -16.79 -14.30 4.04
N ARG A 71 -16.27 -13.48 4.97
CA ARG A 71 -16.77 -12.12 5.17
C ARG A 71 -16.49 -11.25 3.94
N LEU A 72 -15.29 -11.37 3.37
CA LEU A 72 -14.93 -10.63 2.16
C LEU A 72 -15.91 -10.92 1.02
N ALA A 73 -16.29 -12.19 0.85
CA ALA A 73 -17.24 -12.60 -0.19
C ALA A 73 -18.61 -11.93 -0.04
N ARG A 74 -18.98 -11.51 1.17
CA ARG A 74 -20.26 -10.85 1.45
C ARG A 74 -20.20 -9.32 1.42
N CYS A 75 -19.02 -8.75 1.26
CA CYS A 75 -18.86 -7.29 1.33
C CYS A 75 -19.64 -6.52 0.26
N HIS A 76 -19.90 -7.12 -0.88
CA HIS A 76 -20.66 -6.45 -1.94
C HIS A 76 -22.12 -6.22 -1.56
N GLU A 77 -22.68 -7.02 -0.65
CA GLU A 77 -24.07 -6.95 -0.21
C GLU A 77 -24.25 -6.44 1.22
N GLU A 78 -23.24 -6.61 2.07
CA GLU A 78 -23.34 -6.36 3.50
C GLU A 78 -22.37 -5.28 3.98
N ASP A 79 -22.90 -4.11 4.35
CA ASP A 79 -22.12 -3.05 4.98
C ASP A 79 -21.47 -3.53 6.28
N GLU A 80 -22.16 -4.39 7.02
CA GLU A 80 -21.66 -4.96 8.26
C GLU A 80 -20.37 -5.77 8.04
N SER A 81 -20.29 -6.51 6.94
CA SER A 81 -19.07 -7.26 6.60
C SER A 81 -17.92 -6.32 6.25
N VAL A 82 -18.19 -5.22 5.56
CA VAL A 82 -17.18 -4.18 5.28
C VAL A 82 -16.64 -3.60 6.58
N GLU A 83 -17.53 -3.21 7.48
CA GLU A 83 -17.15 -2.64 8.79
C GLU A 83 -16.35 -3.65 9.62
N TYR A 84 -16.77 -4.90 9.62
CA TYR A 84 -16.07 -5.95 10.36
C TYR A 84 -14.62 -6.10 9.87
N LEU A 85 -14.41 -6.20 8.56
CA LEU A 85 -13.07 -6.33 8.00
C LEU A 85 -12.25 -5.05 8.22
N GLN A 86 -12.87 -3.89 8.13
CA GLN A 86 -12.21 -2.62 8.41
C GLN A 86 -11.65 -2.61 9.84
N HIS A 87 -12.44 -3.02 10.82
CA HIS A 87 -12.00 -3.09 12.21
C HIS A 87 -10.90 -4.12 12.42
N ILE A 88 -11.00 -5.28 11.77
CA ILE A 88 -9.96 -6.31 11.86
C ILE A 88 -8.63 -5.77 11.34
N VAL A 89 -8.63 -5.10 10.19
CA VAL A 89 -7.41 -4.53 9.63
C VAL A 89 -6.82 -3.47 10.56
N GLU A 90 -7.65 -2.59 11.10
CA GLU A 90 -7.20 -1.56 12.05
C GLU A 90 -6.62 -2.16 13.32
N ASN A 91 -7.34 -3.11 13.94
CA ASN A 91 -6.97 -3.66 15.24
C ASN A 91 -5.79 -4.61 15.17
N GLU A 92 -5.58 -5.27 14.05
CA GLU A 92 -4.49 -6.25 13.91
C GLU A 92 -3.24 -5.69 13.21
N GLY A 93 -3.18 -4.38 13.04
CA GLY A 93 -1.99 -3.71 12.55
C GLY A 93 -1.75 -3.85 11.06
N GLY A 94 -2.82 -4.10 10.27
CA GLY A 94 -2.70 -4.25 8.82
C GLY A 94 -2.18 -3.01 8.13
N MET A 95 -2.63 -1.83 8.56
CA MET A 95 -2.16 -0.57 7.95
C MET A 95 -0.70 -0.29 8.28
N GLU A 96 -0.27 -0.54 9.51
CA GLU A 96 1.11 -0.34 9.94
C GLU A 96 2.05 -1.30 9.20
N LYS A 97 1.65 -2.55 9.02
CA LYS A 97 2.44 -3.53 8.27
C LYS A 97 2.54 -3.15 6.79
N ALA A 98 1.45 -2.69 6.19
CA ALA A 98 1.44 -2.21 4.81
C ALA A 98 2.34 -0.98 4.67
N ALA A 99 2.30 -0.06 5.63
CA ALA A 99 3.17 1.13 5.62
C ALA A 99 4.64 0.76 5.68
N ARG A 100 5.02 -0.28 6.42
CA ARG A 100 6.40 -0.76 6.44
C ARG A 100 6.84 -1.27 5.08
N VAL A 101 5.99 -2.04 4.40
CA VAL A 101 6.30 -2.53 3.05
C VAL A 101 6.45 -1.34 2.09
N MET A 102 5.58 -0.34 2.19
CA MET A 102 5.69 0.88 1.40
C MET A 102 7.05 1.56 1.62
N GLN A 103 7.48 1.69 2.88
CA GLN A 103 8.77 2.30 3.19
C GLN A 103 9.95 1.50 2.64
N GLU A 104 9.84 0.18 2.60
CA GLU A 104 10.87 -0.66 1.98
C GLU A 104 11.00 -0.37 0.48
N TYR A 105 9.87 -0.20 -0.23
CA TYR A 105 9.90 0.19 -1.64
C TYR A 105 10.47 1.57 -1.85
N LEU A 106 10.13 2.53 -0.99
CA LEU A 106 10.69 3.88 -1.06
C LEU A 106 12.20 3.87 -0.81
N ALA A 107 12.67 3.04 0.13
CA ALA A 107 14.10 2.87 0.39
C ALA A 107 14.83 2.29 -0.82
N ARG A 108 14.21 1.35 -1.52
CA ARG A 108 14.78 0.80 -2.78
C ARG A 108 14.90 1.89 -3.84
N ALA A 109 13.87 2.72 -3.99
CA ALA A 109 13.89 3.83 -4.94
C ALA A 109 15.01 4.83 -4.60
N MET A 110 15.13 5.21 -3.33
CA MET A 110 16.20 6.11 -2.88
C MET A 110 17.58 5.51 -3.08
N SER A 111 17.72 4.21 -2.88
CA SER A 111 18.98 3.50 -3.11
C SER A 111 19.42 3.59 -4.58
N VAL A 112 18.46 3.50 -5.52
CA VAL A 112 18.76 3.68 -6.93
C VAL A 112 19.31 5.09 -7.18
N LEU A 113 18.69 6.10 -6.60
CA LEU A 113 19.13 7.48 -6.79
C LEU A 113 20.53 7.74 -6.24
N SER A 114 20.96 7.01 -5.24
CA SER A 114 22.31 7.17 -4.68
C SER A 114 23.41 6.80 -5.68
N GLU A 115 23.09 6.07 -6.75
CA GLU A 115 24.03 5.71 -7.80
C GLU A 115 24.18 6.78 -8.89
N TYR A 116 23.38 7.85 -8.79
CA TYR A 116 23.49 8.99 -9.70
C TYR A 116 24.22 10.13 -9.02
N GLU A 117 24.90 10.94 -9.83
CA GLU A 117 25.53 12.14 -9.31
C GLU A 117 24.50 13.18 -8.88
N PRO A 118 24.82 14.03 -7.89
CA PRO A 118 23.91 15.10 -7.48
C PRO A 118 23.52 15.99 -8.67
N SER A 119 22.22 16.29 -8.78
CA SER A 119 21.66 17.12 -9.83
C SER A 119 20.26 17.56 -9.43
N GLU A 120 19.70 18.54 -10.12
CA GLU A 120 18.31 18.95 -9.92
C GLU A 120 17.35 17.83 -10.26
N TYR A 121 17.68 17.01 -11.26
CA TYR A 121 16.88 15.86 -11.65
C TYR A 121 16.82 14.81 -10.53
N ARG A 122 17.97 14.47 -9.95
CA ARG A 122 18.05 13.55 -8.83
C ARG A 122 17.26 14.08 -7.63
N ASP A 123 17.39 15.38 -7.32
CA ASP A 123 16.68 16.01 -6.20
C ASP A 123 15.16 15.96 -6.41
N ALA A 124 14.71 16.22 -7.65
CA ALA A 124 13.29 16.13 -7.97
C ALA A 124 12.73 14.74 -7.75
N LEU A 125 13.47 13.69 -8.15
CA LEU A 125 13.06 12.30 -7.93
C LEU A 125 13.07 11.93 -6.44
N ALA A 126 14.05 12.43 -5.67
CA ALA A 126 14.08 12.22 -4.23
C ALA A 126 12.88 12.87 -3.55
N ASN A 127 12.53 14.09 -3.97
CA ASN A 127 11.34 14.78 -3.45
C ASN A 127 10.04 14.04 -3.79
N LEU A 128 9.98 13.39 -4.94
CA LEU A 128 8.83 12.56 -5.29
C LEU A 128 8.67 11.40 -4.32
N CYS A 129 9.76 10.75 -3.92
CA CYS A 129 9.73 9.67 -2.92
C CYS A 129 9.20 10.18 -1.58
N VAL A 130 9.65 11.35 -1.15
CA VAL A 130 9.17 11.97 0.11
C VAL A 130 7.68 12.26 0.01
N TYR A 131 7.24 12.83 -1.12
CA TYR A 131 5.82 13.13 -1.34
C TYR A 131 4.95 11.88 -1.25
N VAL A 132 5.34 10.78 -1.89
CA VAL A 132 4.57 9.54 -1.83
C VAL A 132 4.46 9.03 -0.40
N GLY A 133 5.57 9.07 0.36
CA GLY A 133 5.59 8.58 1.73
C GLY A 133 4.78 9.43 2.72
N GLU A 134 4.59 10.71 2.42
CA GLU A 134 3.89 11.65 3.30
C GLU A 134 2.48 12.01 2.87
N ARG A 135 2.02 11.47 1.75
CA ARG A 135 0.71 11.81 1.20
C ARG A 135 -0.41 11.57 2.21
N ASP A 136 -1.24 12.58 2.42
CA ASP A 136 -2.42 12.56 3.30
C ASP A 136 -2.15 12.25 4.79
N ARG A 137 -1.05 12.72 5.26
CA ARG A 137 -0.83 12.76 6.71
C ARG A 137 -1.54 13.92 7.36
#